data_21739d1de41355653b64ecaa2326e42c
#
_entry.id   21739d1de41355653b64ecaa2326e42c
#
_cell.length_a   1.000
_cell.length_b   1.000
_cell.length_c   1.000
_cell.angle_alpha   90.00
_cell.angle_beta   90.00
_cell.angle_gamma   90.00
#
_symmetry.space_group_name_H-M   'P 1'
#
loop_
_entity.id
_entity.type
_entity.pdbx_description
1 polymer ?
#
loop_
_entity_poly.entity_id
_entity_poly.type
_entity_poly.pdbx_seq_one_letter_code
_entity_poly.pdbx_strand_id
1 'polypeptide(L)'
;MAARKRKERLAEEKVFKDPVHKYIYVQDHLIWDLINTREFQRLRRIRQLGTSYLTFHGAEHSRFSHSLGVYEITRKIISQFERGGYADWPTEEKLVALCAALLHDIGHGPFSHSIEEIFDTNHEEWTCRLLLEETEINAVLRAYDPSYPERIAAVICKTYHEPIVISLVSSQMDADRMDYLLRDAYFTGVNYGTFDLERILRVLRPYQGRIVVKESGMHAVEDYLMSRYQMYWQVYFHPVTRSSEIILRQIFRRAKELYAAGFTFNWMIDPLKHLIKGTIDLEGYLALDEALVQTAFSQWVKEQDEVLADLCRRFLNRKLYKYVTMDYGDEGLWQDIRKHFRAIGLNPDYHLEIDFPYDMPYDVYRPDAAQAAGKEEKPPILLLGPDDQLSEISERSDIIRSITGIHQGKYHLYYPEEPLRESVSKLPANLREIFALM
;
A
#
# COMPACT_ATOMS: atom_id res chain seq x y z
N MET A 1 -30.37 31.50 -8.44
CA MET A 1 -31.04 30.49 -7.61
C MET A 1 -30.18 30.19 -6.43
N ALA A 2 -30.59 30.51 -5.22
CA ALA A 2 -29.81 30.32 -4.02
C ALA A 2 -29.53 28.82 -3.81
N ALA A 3 -28.27 28.43 -3.77
CA ALA A 3 -27.87 27.08 -3.37
C ALA A 3 -28.45 26.80 -1.99
N ARG A 4 -29.46 25.93 -1.93
CA ARG A 4 -29.96 25.39 -0.67
C ARG A 4 -28.76 24.77 0.02
N LYS A 5 -28.28 25.36 1.13
CA LYS A 5 -27.34 24.69 2.03
C LYS A 5 -27.95 23.31 2.31
N ARG A 6 -27.41 22.26 1.69
CA ARG A 6 -27.76 20.87 2.04
C ARG A 6 -27.52 20.75 3.54
N LYS A 7 -28.46 20.16 4.26
CA LYS A 7 -28.28 19.91 5.70
C LYS A 7 -26.97 19.17 5.88
N GLU A 8 -26.10 19.66 6.72
CA GLU A 8 -24.76 19.09 6.95
C GLU A 8 -24.83 17.61 7.35
N ARG A 9 -25.90 17.20 8.06
CA ARG A 9 -26.12 15.82 8.49
C ARG A 9 -27.27 15.13 7.76
N LEU A 10 -27.09 13.83 7.54
CA LEU A 10 -28.13 12.94 7.03
C LEU A 10 -29.33 12.92 7.98
N ALA A 11 -30.53 12.81 7.43
CA ALA A 11 -31.75 12.65 8.24
C ALA A 11 -31.75 11.32 9.01
N GLU A 12 -31.12 10.30 8.43
CA GLU A 12 -30.90 8.98 9.05
C GLU A 12 -29.47 8.56 8.78
N GLU A 13 -28.76 8.17 9.83
CA GLU A 13 -27.39 7.66 9.77
C GLU A 13 -27.30 6.42 8.87
N LYS A 14 -26.27 6.37 8.00
CA LYS A 14 -25.96 5.18 7.22
C LYS A 14 -24.90 4.36 7.92
N VAL A 15 -25.05 3.04 7.85
CA VAL A 15 -24.22 2.09 8.60
C VAL A 15 -23.72 1.01 7.67
N PHE A 16 -22.38 0.79 7.69
CA PHE A 16 -21.75 -0.35 7.04
C PHE A 16 -21.34 -1.37 8.11
N LYS A 17 -21.64 -2.65 7.88
CA LYS A 17 -21.02 -3.74 8.64
C LYS A 17 -19.61 -3.96 8.15
N ASP A 18 -18.66 -4.04 9.07
CA ASP A 18 -17.26 -4.25 8.79
C ASP A 18 -16.66 -5.31 9.72
N PRO A 19 -15.86 -6.26 9.22
CA PRO A 19 -15.33 -7.34 10.06
C PRO A 19 -14.31 -6.87 11.10
N VAL A 20 -13.63 -5.74 10.85
CA VAL A 20 -12.62 -5.15 11.76
C VAL A 20 -13.29 -4.20 12.76
N HIS A 21 -14.03 -3.21 12.24
CA HIS A 21 -14.64 -2.15 13.04
C HIS A 21 -16.05 -2.48 13.56
N LYS A 22 -16.61 -3.63 13.16
CA LYS A 22 -18.00 -4.05 13.43
C LYS A 22 -19.02 -3.19 12.70
N TYR A 23 -19.05 -1.89 12.97
CA TYR A 23 -19.93 -0.92 12.33
C TYR A 23 -19.17 0.37 12.02
N ILE A 24 -19.37 0.88 10.83
CA ILE A 24 -18.85 2.16 10.36
C ILE A 24 -20.06 3.08 10.15
N TYR A 25 -20.03 4.26 10.77
CA TYR A 25 -21.16 5.18 10.82
C TYR A 25 -20.92 6.39 9.94
N VAL A 26 -21.82 6.64 9.01
CA VAL A 26 -21.79 7.82 8.14
C VAL A 26 -22.97 8.74 8.49
N GLN A 27 -22.65 9.93 8.98
CA GLN A 27 -23.63 10.93 9.44
C GLN A 27 -23.70 12.15 8.51
N ASP A 28 -22.68 12.40 7.72
CA ASP A 28 -22.55 13.59 6.89
C ASP A 28 -22.98 13.31 5.45
N HIS A 29 -23.79 14.21 4.87
CA HIS A 29 -24.22 14.12 3.47
C HIS A 29 -23.02 14.09 2.51
N LEU A 30 -22.01 14.94 2.74
CA LEU A 30 -20.82 15.00 1.92
C LEU A 30 -20.11 13.64 1.85
N ILE A 31 -19.86 13.02 3.00
CA ILE A 31 -19.22 11.71 3.07
C ILE A 31 -20.05 10.64 2.34
N TRP A 32 -21.37 10.66 2.52
CA TRP A 32 -22.26 9.72 1.84
C TRP A 32 -22.25 9.91 0.31
N ASP A 33 -22.29 11.16 -0.14
CA ASP A 33 -22.26 11.49 -1.58
C ASP A 33 -20.91 11.07 -2.20
N LEU A 34 -19.78 11.28 -1.50
CA LEU A 34 -18.44 10.85 -1.94
C LEU A 34 -18.34 9.32 -2.05
N ILE A 35 -18.87 8.57 -1.07
CA ILE A 35 -18.88 7.11 -1.12
C ILE A 35 -19.61 6.60 -2.37
N ASN A 36 -20.64 7.30 -2.83
CA ASN A 36 -21.45 6.88 -3.98
C ASN A 36 -20.89 7.31 -5.35
N THR A 37 -19.78 8.04 -5.40
CA THR A 37 -19.12 8.40 -6.67
C THR A 37 -18.50 7.17 -7.36
N ARG A 38 -18.44 7.19 -8.69
CA ARG A 38 -17.87 6.08 -9.48
C ARG A 38 -16.40 5.82 -9.13
N GLU A 39 -15.63 6.88 -8.86
CA GLU A 39 -14.22 6.78 -8.49
C GLU A 39 -14.05 6.04 -7.17
N PHE A 40 -14.85 6.36 -6.16
CA PHE A 40 -14.79 5.66 -4.88
C PHE A 40 -15.33 4.22 -5.00
N GLN A 41 -16.41 3.99 -5.74
CA GLN A 41 -16.95 2.63 -5.98
C GLN A 41 -15.98 1.74 -6.77
N ARG A 42 -15.07 2.31 -7.59
CA ARG A 42 -14.00 1.58 -8.28
C ARG A 42 -13.10 0.82 -7.30
N LEU A 43 -12.86 1.36 -6.09
CA LEU A 43 -12.02 0.73 -5.07
C LEU A 43 -12.50 -0.66 -4.65
N ARG A 44 -13.76 -1.04 -4.90
CA ARG A 44 -14.28 -2.41 -4.69
C ARG A 44 -13.59 -3.43 -5.60
N ARG A 45 -13.01 -3.01 -6.71
CA ARG A 45 -12.36 -3.83 -7.71
C ARG A 45 -10.82 -3.75 -7.64
N ILE A 46 -10.30 -3.06 -6.63
CA ILE A 46 -8.86 -2.95 -6.35
C ILE A 46 -8.60 -3.60 -5.00
N ARG A 47 -7.80 -4.67 -5.00
CA ARG A 47 -7.41 -5.37 -3.76
C ARG A 47 -6.43 -4.54 -2.95
N GLN A 48 -6.57 -4.59 -1.63
CA GLN A 48 -5.65 -3.91 -0.70
C GLN A 48 -4.23 -4.49 -0.80
N LEU A 49 -4.12 -5.80 -0.79
CA LEU A 49 -2.84 -6.51 -0.77
C LEU A 49 -2.38 -7.05 -2.14
N GLY A 50 -2.90 -6.50 -3.24
CA GLY A 50 -2.46 -6.83 -4.60
C GLY A 50 -2.45 -8.34 -4.86
N THR A 51 -1.26 -8.94 -4.98
CA THR A 51 -1.08 -10.37 -5.30
C THR A 51 -1.07 -11.29 -4.07
N SER A 52 -1.15 -10.76 -2.85
CA SER A 52 -0.99 -11.56 -1.61
C SER A 52 -2.04 -12.65 -1.43
N TYR A 53 -3.19 -12.57 -2.12
CA TYR A 53 -4.19 -13.64 -2.14
C TYR A 53 -3.64 -14.97 -2.71
N LEU A 54 -2.58 -14.92 -3.49
CA LEU A 54 -1.87 -16.12 -3.97
C LEU A 54 -1.07 -16.82 -2.86
N THR A 55 -0.81 -16.13 -1.76
CA THR A 55 -0.14 -16.67 -0.57
C THR A 55 -1.15 -16.91 0.55
N PHE A 56 -1.91 -15.90 0.89
CA PHE A 56 -2.93 -15.88 1.93
C PHE A 56 -4.30 -15.86 1.25
N HIS A 57 -4.92 -17.00 1.07
CA HIS A 57 -6.14 -17.14 0.26
C HIS A 57 -7.34 -16.31 0.72
N GLY A 58 -7.35 -15.85 1.97
CA GLY A 58 -8.36 -14.94 2.51
C GLY A 58 -8.10 -13.45 2.21
N ALA A 59 -6.91 -13.09 1.69
CA ALA A 59 -6.50 -11.71 1.43
C ALA A 59 -7.15 -11.12 0.15
N GLU A 60 -8.48 -11.16 0.09
CA GLU A 60 -9.30 -10.71 -1.05
C GLU A 60 -10.00 -9.37 -0.77
N HIS A 61 -9.74 -8.74 0.38
CA HIS A 61 -10.37 -7.48 0.76
C HIS A 61 -9.89 -6.32 -0.14
N SER A 62 -10.81 -5.40 -0.34
CA SER A 62 -10.64 -4.29 -1.27
C SER A 62 -10.22 -2.99 -0.57
N ARG A 63 -9.62 -2.08 -1.33
CA ARG A 63 -9.34 -0.72 -0.89
C ARG A 63 -10.59 0.05 -0.48
N PHE A 64 -11.76 -0.29 -1.01
CA PHE A 64 -13.04 0.26 -0.57
C PHE A 64 -13.28 0.02 0.92
N SER A 65 -13.09 -1.22 1.40
CA SER A 65 -13.29 -1.55 2.83
C SER A 65 -12.22 -0.89 3.71
N HIS A 66 -10.99 -0.80 3.23
CA HIS A 66 -9.91 -0.09 3.91
C HIS A 66 -10.19 1.41 4.04
N SER A 67 -10.51 2.10 2.95
CA SER A 67 -10.81 3.54 2.99
C SER A 67 -11.99 3.88 3.93
N LEU A 68 -13.00 3.02 4.01
CA LEU A 68 -14.06 3.16 5.02
C LEU A 68 -13.54 2.97 6.46
N GLY A 69 -12.62 2.05 6.67
CA GLY A 69 -11.98 1.83 7.97
C GLY A 69 -11.11 3.00 8.41
N VAL A 70 -10.33 3.56 7.49
CA VAL A 70 -9.52 4.78 7.74
C VAL A 70 -10.41 5.97 8.11
N TYR A 71 -11.50 6.16 7.38
CA TYR A 71 -12.53 7.14 7.73
C TYR A 71 -13.07 6.92 9.16
N GLU A 72 -13.41 5.67 9.52
CA GLU A 72 -13.98 5.35 10.85
C GLU A 72 -12.98 5.61 11.98
N ILE A 73 -11.71 5.23 11.83
CA ILE A 73 -10.66 5.51 12.81
C ILE A 73 -10.48 7.02 12.96
N THR A 74 -10.39 7.75 11.87
CA THR A 74 -10.28 9.23 11.89
C THR A 74 -11.48 9.86 12.60
N ARG A 75 -12.70 9.40 12.31
CA ARG A 75 -13.92 9.85 12.97
C ARG A 75 -13.90 9.61 14.48
N LYS A 76 -13.41 8.43 14.91
CA LYS A 76 -13.25 8.09 16.34
C LYS A 76 -12.22 8.99 17.03
N ILE A 77 -11.06 9.24 16.39
CA ILE A 77 -10.02 10.14 16.92
C ILE A 77 -10.61 11.54 17.12
N ILE A 78 -11.20 12.10 16.08
CA ILE A 78 -11.78 13.45 16.12
C ILE A 78 -12.88 13.53 17.18
N SER A 79 -13.78 12.54 17.23
CA SER A 79 -14.84 12.48 18.24
C SER A 79 -14.29 12.45 19.68
N GLN A 80 -13.14 11.81 19.89
CA GLN A 80 -12.47 11.83 21.18
C GLN A 80 -11.86 13.21 21.50
N PHE A 81 -11.25 13.86 20.50
CA PHE A 81 -10.72 15.22 20.69
C PHE A 81 -11.82 16.22 21.03
N GLU A 82 -12.94 16.16 20.32
CA GLU A 82 -14.10 17.04 20.58
C GLU A 82 -14.70 16.78 21.99
N ARG A 83 -14.87 15.50 22.38
CA ARG A 83 -15.37 15.15 23.71
C ARG A 83 -14.43 15.53 24.83
N GLY A 84 -13.12 15.49 24.57
CA GLY A 84 -12.08 15.90 25.51
C GLY A 84 -11.97 17.42 25.67
N GLY A 85 -12.59 18.20 24.79
CA GLY A 85 -12.56 19.66 24.83
C GLY A 85 -11.16 20.22 24.58
N TYR A 86 -10.32 19.52 23.79
CA TYR A 86 -8.96 19.96 23.50
C TYR A 86 -8.95 21.18 22.57
N ALA A 87 -8.41 22.29 23.06
CA ALA A 87 -8.34 23.55 22.31
C ALA A 87 -7.41 23.47 21.06
N ASP A 88 -6.45 22.58 21.08
CA ASP A 88 -5.50 22.39 19.98
C ASP A 88 -6.08 21.61 18.78
N TRP A 89 -7.35 21.15 18.88
CA TRP A 89 -8.05 20.54 17.75
C TRP A 89 -8.86 21.61 17.00
N PRO A 90 -8.55 21.89 15.70
CA PRO A 90 -9.32 22.82 14.88
C PRO A 90 -10.62 22.16 14.42
N THR A 91 -11.71 22.41 15.11
CA THR A 91 -13.02 21.74 14.87
C THR A 91 -13.61 22.02 13.49
N GLU A 92 -13.27 23.15 12.87
CA GLU A 92 -13.62 23.55 11.50
C GLU A 92 -12.96 22.67 10.44
N GLU A 93 -11.87 21.99 10.76
CA GLU A 93 -11.13 21.11 9.87
C GLU A 93 -11.67 19.67 9.84
N LYS A 94 -12.64 19.36 10.67
CA LYS A 94 -13.21 18.01 10.80
C LYS A 94 -13.61 17.37 9.48
N LEU A 95 -14.38 18.08 8.65
CA LEU A 95 -14.86 17.51 7.38
C LEU A 95 -13.73 17.35 6.36
N VAL A 96 -12.76 18.25 6.35
CA VAL A 96 -11.56 18.13 5.49
C VAL A 96 -10.76 16.89 5.88
N ALA A 97 -10.54 16.68 7.19
CA ALA A 97 -9.85 15.50 7.70
C ALA A 97 -10.59 14.20 7.36
N LEU A 98 -11.91 14.16 7.53
CA LEU A 98 -12.74 13.00 7.21
C LEU A 98 -12.77 12.70 5.72
N CYS A 99 -12.86 13.73 4.85
CA CYS A 99 -12.79 13.56 3.41
C CYS A 99 -11.40 13.07 2.97
N ALA A 100 -10.31 13.63 3.53
CA ALA A 100 -8.96 13.20 3.23
C ALA A 100 -8.74 11.73 3.63
N ALA A 101 -9.18 11.34 4.81
CA ALA A 101 -9.12 9.95 5.28
C ALA A 101 -9.92 8.98 4.39
N LEU A 102 -11.11 9.39 3.92
CA LEU A 102 -11.93 8.58 3.02
C LEU A 102 -11.28 8.43 1.65
N LEU A 103 -10.68 9.50 1.12
CA LEU A 103 -10.25 9.61 -0.27
C LEU A 103 -8.74 9.38 -0.50
N HIS A 104 -7.95 9.11 0.55
CA HIS A 104 -6.49 9.04 0.44
C HIS A 104 -6.00 8.02 -0.61
N ASP A 105 -6.71 6.92 -0.78
CA ASP A 105 -6.35 5.77 -1.61
C ASP A 105 -7.07 5.68 -2.97
N ILE A 106 -7.90 6.69 -3.36
CA ILE A 106 -8.69 6.63 -4.60
C ILE A 106 -7.84 6.54 -5.86
N GLY A 107 -6.60 6.99 -5.80
CA GLY A 107 -5.63 6.97 -6.89
C GLY A 107 -4.93 5.64 -7.11
N HIS A 108 -5.10 4.63 -6.26
CA HIS A 108 -4.47 3.33 -6.49
C HIS A 108 -5.00 2.61 -7.74
N GLY A 109 -4.06 2.03 -8.50
CA GLY A 109 -4.33 1.16 -9.63
C GLY A 109 -4.40 -0.33 -9.25
N PRO A 110 -4.72 -1.21 -10.21
CA PRO A 110 -4.70 -2.65 -9.99
C PRO A 110 -3.30 -3.12 -9.59
N PHE A 111 -3.23 -4.02 -8.60
CA PHE A 111 -1.97 -4.50 -8.02
C PHE A 111 -1.06 -3.41 -7.44
N SER A 112 -1.60 -2.22 -7.23
CA SER A 112 -0.99 -1.13 -6.46
C SER A 112 0.49 -0.86 -6.77
N HIS A 113 1.38 -1.02 -5.80
CA HIS A 113 2.79 -0.67 -5.92
C HIS A 113 3.56 -1.39 -7.05
N SER A 114 3.14 -2.59 -7.45
CA SER A 114 3.80 -3.29 -8.57
C SER A 114 3.60 -2.56 -9.90
N ILE A 115 2.43 -1.97 -10.13
CA ILE A 115 2.18 -1.14 -11.32
C ILE A 115 2.93 0.19 -11.22
N GLU A 116 2.95 0.81 -10.05
CA GLU A 116 3.64 2.09 -9.84
C GLU A 116 5.13 1.99 -10.17
N GLU A 117 5.80 0.94 -9.67
CA GLU A 117 7.22 0.71 -9.94
C GLU A 117 7.54 0.53 -11.43
N ILE A 118 6.68 -0.20 -12.17
CA ILE A 118 6.95 -0.53 -13.58
C ILE A 118 6.65 0.63 -14.52
N PHE A 119 5.59 1.38 -14.23
CA PHE A 119 5.09 2.43 -15.11
C PHE A 119 5.48 3.84 -14.65
N ASP A 120 6.35 3.94 -13.61
CA ASP A 120 6.82 5.21 -13.07
C ASP A 120 5.66 6.16 -12.78
N THR A 121 4.68 5.68 -12.01
CA THR A 121 3.47 6.40 -11.62
C THR A 121 3.29 6.36 -10.12
N ASN A 122 2.55 7.28 -9.54
CA ASN A 122 2.35 7.42 -8.11
C ASN A 122 0.85 7.57 -7.80
N HIS A 123 0.34 6.77 -6.88
CA HIS A 123 -1.07 6.82 -6.48
C HIS A 123 -1.46 8.15 -5.81
N GLU A 124 -0.56 8.82 -5.08
CA GLU A 124 -0.84 10.14 -4.50
C GLU A 124 -1.06 11.19 -5.62
N GLU A 125 -0.29 11.14 -6.71
CA GLU A 125 -0.50 12.00 -7.89
C GLU A 125 -1.84 11.72 -8.57
N TRP A 126 -2.20 10.45 -8.75
CA TRP A 126 -3.51 10.08 -9.28
C TRP A 126 -4.65 10.49 -8.34
N THR A 127 -4.45 10.37 -7.03
CA THR A 127 -5.42 10.87 -6.05
C THR A 127 -5.61 12.38 -6.20
N CYS A 128 -4.53 13.15 -6.30
CA CYS A 128 -4.62 14.60 -6.52
C CYS A 128 -5.30 14.94 -7.84
N ARG A 129 -5.04 14.22 -8.93
CA ARG A 129 -5.72 14.40 -10.20
C ARG A 129 -7.22 14.12 -10.09
N LEU A 130 -7.61 13.02 -9.43
CA LEU A 130 -9.00 12.65 -9.20
C LEU A 130 -9.77 13.69 -8.35
N LEU A 131 -9.06 14.37 -7.44
CA LEU A 131 -9.63 15.46 -6.65
C LEU A 131 -9.78 16.77 -7.42
N LEU A 132 -8.84 17.08 -8.32
CA LEU A 132 -8.70 18.41 -8.94
C LEU A 132 -9.27 18.51 -10.38
N GLU A 133 -9.25 17.41 -11.15
CA GLU A 133 -9.77 17.36 -12.52
C GLU A 133 -11.30 17.13 -12.54
N GLU A 134 -11.92 17.07 -13.71
CA GLU A 134 -13.37 16.88 -13.89
C GLU A 134 -13.79 15.45 -13.56
N THR A 135 -14.18 15.20 -12.32
CA THR A 135 -14.63 13.90 -11.78
C THR A 135 -15.94 14.07 -11.00
N GLU A 136 -16.61 12.96 -10.67
CA GLU A 136 -17.78 13.00 -9.77
C GLU A 136 -17.37 13.47 -8.37
N ILE A 137 -16.19 13.03 -7.86
CA ILE A 137 -15.64 13.48 -6.58
C ILE A 137 -15.44 15.00 -6.58
N ASN A 138 -14.78 15.54 -7.59
CA ASN A 138 -14.55 16.98 -7.71
C ASN A 138 -15.90 17.75 -7.73
N ALA A 139 -16.86 17.28 -8.50
CA ALA A 139 -18.18 17.90 -8.58
C ALA A 139 -18.93 17.90 -7.24
N VAL A 140 -18.87 16.78 -6.49
CA VAL A 140 -19.47 16.67 -5.15
C VAL A 140 -18.79 17.60 -4.15
N LEU A 141 -17.45 17.63 -4.14
CA LEU A 141 -16.67 18.50 -3.24
C LEU A 141 -16.94 19.97 -3.52
N ARG A 142 -16.88 20.41 -4.79
CA ARG A 142 -17.13 21.81 -5.18
C ARG A 142 -18.57 22.24 -4.94
N ALA A 143 -19.51 21.34 -5.03
CA ALA A 143 -20.91 21.65 -4.72
C ALA A 143 -21.14 21.91 -3.24
N TYR A 144 -20.30 21.33 -2.36
CA TYR A 144 -20.32 21.56 -0.93
C TYR A 144 -19.53 22.83 -0.56
N ASP A 145 -18.27 22.91 -0.94
CA ASP A 145 -17.40 24.07 -0.80
C ASP A 145 -16.40 24.13 -1.98
N PRO A 146 -16.36 25.26 -2.74
CA PRO A 146 -15.46 25.40 -3.88
C PRO A 146 -13.96 25.18 -3.57
N SER A 147 -13.53 25.33 -2.30
CA SER A 147 -12.14 25.16 -1.88
C SER A 147 -11.79 23.76 -1.45
N TYR A 148 -12.75 22.85 -1.31
CA TYR A 148 -12.51 21.51 -0.73
C TYR A 148 -11.60 20.64 -1.60
N PRO A 149 -11.70 20.59 -2.93
CA PRO A 149 -10.78 19.81 -3.74
C PRO A 149 -9.30 20.13 -3.46
N GLU A 150 -8.98 21.42 -3.44
CA GLU A 150 -7.63 21.91 -3.22
C GLU A 150 -7.17 21.67 -1.77
N ARG A 151 -8.04 21.87 -0.79
CA ARG A 151 -7.73 21.62 0.64
C ARG A 151 -7.44 20.15 0.88
N ILE A 152 -8.28 19.24 0.37
CA ILE A 152 -8.12 17.80 0.54
C ILE A 152 -6.87 17.31 -0.22
N ALA A 153 -6.64 17.79 -1.45
CA ALA A 153 -5.41 17.50 -2.18
C ALA A 153 -4.17 17.96 -1.41
N ALA A 154 -4.19 19.14 -0.78
CA ALA A 154 -3.09 19.61 0.05
C ALA A 154 -2.83 18.72 1.28
N VAL A 155 -3.85 18.10 1.88
CA VAL A 155 -3.67 17.10 2.96
C VAL A 155 -2.95 15.88 2.42
N ILE A 156 -3.38 15.33 1.27
CA ILE A 156 -2.77 14.15 0.63
C ILE A 156 -1.32 14.43 0.25
N CYS A 157 -1.05 15.59 -0.37
CA CYS A 157 0.29 16.04 -0.74
C CYS A 157 1.13 16.55 0.44
N LYS A 158 0.63 16.47 1.68
CA LYS A 158 1.32 16.85 2.93
C LYS A 158 1.73 18.34 2.98
N THR A 159 1.03 19.20 2.25
CA THR A 159 1.27 20.66 2.16
C THR A 159 0.19 21.50 2.83
N TYR A 160 -0.75 20.85 3.53
CA TYR A 160 -1.84 21.54 4.20
C TYR A 160 -1.34 22.37 5.37
N HIS A 161 -1.94 23.54 5.59
CA HIS A 161 -1.51 24.50 6.61
C HIS A 161 -1.72 24.04 8.07
N GLU A 162 -2.60 23.02 8.28
CA GLU A 162 -2.85 22.41 9.59
C GLU A 162 -2.14 21.04 9.69
N PRO A 163 -0.93 20.96 10.30
CA PRO A 163 -0.15 19.71 10.36
C PRO A 163 -0.87 18.57 11.09
N ILE A 164 -1.73 18.90 12.07
CA ILE A 164 -2.51 17.89 12.79
C ILE A 164 -3.48 17.14 11.88
N VAL A 165 -4.04 17.80 10.86
CA VAL A 165 -4.91 17.18 9.87
C VAL A 165 -4.14 16.20 9.00
N ILE A 166 -2.93 16.61 8.55
CA ILE A 166 -2.02 15.71 7.82
C ILE A 166 -1.70 14.48 8.67
N SER A 167 -1.41 14.66 9.96
CA SER A 167 -1.01 13.59 10.88
C SER A 167 -2.09 12.54 11.10
N LEU A 168 -3.37 12.86 10.89
CA LEU A 168 -4.45 11.87 10.95
C LEU A 168 -4.40 10.85 9.81
N VAL A 169 -3.88 11.26 8.63
CA VAL A 169 -3.88 10.45 7.41
C VAL A 169 -2.48 9.98 7.03
N SER A 170 -1.43 10.76 7.38
CA SER A 170 -0.04 10.44 7.03
C SER A 170 0.91 10.79 8.17
N SER A 171 1.20 9.82 9.04
CA SER A 171 2.17 9.92 10.13
C SER A 171 2.71 8.55 10.53
N GLN A 172 3.41 8.42 11.66
CA GLN A 172 3.81 7.12 12.21
C GLN A 172 2.64 6.37 12.89
N MET A 173 1.61 7.10 13.32
CA MET A 173 0.42 6.60 14.02
C MET A 173 -0.85 7.17 13.38
N ASP A 174 -0.95 7.09 12.07
CA ASP A 174 -2.11 7.55 11.32
C ASP A 174 -3.23 6.49 11.27
N ALA A 175 -4.39 6.93 10.85
CA ALA A 175 -5.56 6.08 10.71
C ALA A 175 -5.39 5.03 9.60
N ASP A 176 -4.62 5.35 8.55
CA ASP A 176 -4.29 4.45 7.45
C ASP A 176 -3.57 3.20 7.97
N ARG A 177 -2.44 3.38 8.67
CA ARG A 177 -1.67 2.27 9.24
C ARG A 177 -2.46 1.47 10.26
N MET A 178 -3.22 2.15 11.11
CA MET A 178 -4.02 1.46 12.12
C MET A 178 -5.10 0.57 11.47
N ASP A 179 -5.74 1.01 10.38
CA ASP A 179 -6.73 0.17 9.70
C ASP A 179 -6.07 -0.98 8.95
N TYR A 180 -5.07 -0.70 8.10
CA TYR A 180 -4.53 -1.77 7.26
C TYR A 180 -3.87 -2.88 8.09
N LEU A 181 -3.15 -2.57 9.17
CA LEU A 181 -2.55 -3.60 10.02
C LEU A 181 -3.61 -4.56 10.59
N LEU A 182 -4.69 -4.02 11.15
CA LEU A 182 -5.78 -4.85 11.69
C LEU A 182 -6.54 -5.60 10.60
N ARG A 183 -6.82 -4.94 9.49
CA ARG A 183 -7.58 -5.48 8.37
C ARG A 183 -6.80 -6.56 7.64
N ASP A 184 -5.55 -6.30 7.33
CA ASP A 184 -4.68 -7.26 6.66
C ASP A 184 -4.44 -8.50 7.55
N ALA A 185 -4.22 -8.32 8.86
CA ALA A 185 -4.11 -9.44 9.79
C ALA A 185 -5.40 -10.28 9.80
N TYR A 186 -6.56 -9.64 9.84
CA TYR A 186 -7.85 -10.34 9.83
C TYR A 186 -8.03 -11.17 8.55
N PHE A 187 -7.82 -10.58 7.38
CA PHE A 187 -8.07 -11.24 6.10
C PHE A 187 -6.98 -12.23 5.67
N THR A 188 -5.74 -12.05 6.12
CA THR A 188 -4.68 -13.05 5.93
C THR A 188 -4.78 -14.21 6.92
N GLY A 189 -5.56 -14.05 8.00
CA GLY A 189 -5.74 -15.05 9.04
C GLY A 189 -4.56 -15.16 10.01
N VAL A 190 -3.70 -14.12 10.07
CA VAL A 190 -2.56 -14.08 11.01
C VAL A 190 -2.91 -13.30 12.27
N ASN A 191 -2.19 -13.58 13.37
CA ASN A 191 -2.41 -12.89 14.64
C ASN A 191 -1.37 -11.80 14.93
N TYR A 192 -0.43 -11.59 14.02
CA TYR A 192 0.72 -10.69 14.24
C TYR A 192 0.36 -9.21 14.22
N GLY A 193 -0.65 -8.81 13.44
CA GLY A 193 -1.05 -7.42 13.25
C GLY A 193 -2.10 -6.92 14.25
N THR A 194 -2.35 -7.66 15.32
CA THR A 194 -3.35 -7.27 16.33
C THR A 194 -2.73 -6.42 17.44
N PHE A 195 -3.40 -5.32 17.78
CA PHE A 195 -3.04 -4.42 18.87
C PHE A 195 -4.32 -3.79 19.44
N ASP A 196 -4.26 -3.20 20.64
CA ASP A 196 -5.40 -2.57 21.29
C ASP A 196 -5.68 -1.17 20.68
N LEU A 197 -6.42 -1.12 19.58
CA LEU A 197 -6.81 0.11 18.89
C LEU A 197 -7.54 1.07 19.84
N GLU A 198 -8.51 0.59 20.62
CA GLU A 198 -9.29 1.44 21.52
C GLU A 198 -8.40 2.08 22.59
N ARG A 199 -7.39 1.36 23.08
CA ARG A 199 -6.39 1.92 24.00
C ARG A 199 -5.55 3.01 23.33
N ILE A 200 -5.08 2.77 22.10
CA ILE A 200 -4.33 3.77 21.33
C ILE A 200 -5.18 5.03 21.15
N LEU A 201 -6.40 4.89 20.64
CA LEU A 201 -7.30 6.02 20.43
C LEU A 201 -7.50 6.85 21.71
N ARG A 202 -7.61 6.21 22.86
CA ARG A 202 -7.80 6.88 24.17
C ARG A 202 -6.59 7.65 24.67
N VAL A 203 -5.39 7.34 24.20
CA VAL A 203 -4.15 7.99 24.64
C VAL A 203 -3.64 9.04 23.67
N LEU A 204 -4.18 9.11 22.45
CA LEU A 204 -3.86 10.19 21.50
C LEU A 204 -4.35 11.54 22.02
N ARG A 205 -3.53 12.58 21.83
CA ARG A 205 -3.82 13.96 22.22
C ARG A 205 -3.43 14.91 21.11
N PRO A 206 -4.27 15.91 20.78
CA PRO A 206 -3.84 17.06 20.05
C PRO A 206 -3.01 17.93 20.99
N TYR A 207 -1.82 18.34 20.56
CA TYR A 207 -0.93 19.17 21.35
C TYR A 207 -0.01 19.97 20.42
N GLN A 208 -0.06 21.30 20.51
CA GLN A 208 0.75 22.23 19.70
C GLN A 208 0.71 21.91 18.18
N GLY A 209 -0.49 21.71 17.63
CA GLY A 209 -0.71 21.42 16.22
C GLY A 209 -0.24 20.03 15.76
N ARG A 210 0.02 19.09 16.68
CA ARG A 210 0.46 17.72 16.42
C ARG A 210 -0.42 16.70 17.15
N ILE A 211 -0.31 15.44 16.72
CA ILE A 211 -0.85 14.32 17.47
C ILE A 211 0.29 13.72 18.29
N VAL A 212 0.10 13.67 19.61
CA VAL A 212 1.05 13.08 20.55
C VAL A 212 0.37 11.97 21.35
N VAL A 213 1.14 11.13 22.02
CA VAL A 213 0.65 10.04 22.86
C VAL A 213 0.85 10.42 24.32
N LYS A 214 -0.18 10.30 25.15
CA LYS A 214 -0.03 10.40 26.60
C LYS A 214 0.99 9.34 27.08
N GLU A 215 1.98 9.71 27.91
CA GLU A 215 3.04 8.80 28.38
C GLU A 215 2.49 7.47 28.93
N SER A 216 1.36 7.49 29.64
CA SER A 216 0.69 6.25 30.10
C SER A 216 0.19 5.32 29.01
N GLY A 217 0.28 5.71 27.74
CA GLY A 217 -0.04 4.92 26.55
C GLY A 217 1.16 4.27 25.89
N MET A 218 2.39 4.49 26.37
CA MET A 218 3.62 4.04 25.74
C MET A 218 3.58 2.55 25.37
N HIS A 219 3.18 1.67 26.31
CA HIS A 219 3.13 0.23 26.05
C HIS A 219 2.12 -0.18 24.96
N ALA A 220 1.02 0.57 24.77
CA ALA A 220 0.11 0.29 23.66
C ALA A 220 0.75 0.67 22.29
N VAL A 221 1.61 1.68 22.29
CA VAL A 221 2.37 2.05 21.09
C VAL A 221 3.49 1.06 20.79
N GLU A 222 4.17 0.54 21.83
CA GLU A 222 5.13 -0.56 21.68
C GLU A 222 4.49 -1.77 21.00
N ASP A 223 3.31 -2.18 21.46
CA ASP A 223 2.55 -3.31 20.90
C ASP A 223 2.17 -3.03 19.42
N TYR A 224 1.69 -1.83 19.10
CA TYR A 224 1.40 -1.40 17.74
C TYR A 224 2.64 -1.45 16.84
N LEU A 225 3.78 -0.95 17.27
CA LEU A 225 5.02 -0.97 16.48
C LEU A 225 5.56 -2.39 16.29
N MET A 226 5.43 -3.25 17.30
CA MET A 226 5.78 -4.66 17.19
C MET A 226 4.85 -5.41 16.24
N SER A 227 3.53 -5.14 16.30
CA SER A 227 2.57 -5.68 15.35
C SER A 227 2.92 -5.29 13.92
N ARG A 228 3.26 -4.03 13.69
CA ARG A 228 3.74 -3.53 12.39
C ARG A 228 4.99 -4.27 11.93
N TYR A 229 6.02 -4.38 12.78
CA TYR A 229 7.23 -5.11 12.47
C TYR A 229 6.97 -6.56 12.04
N GLN A 230 6.13 -7.26 12.79
CA GLN A 230 5.80 -8.65 12.48
C GLN A 230 5.00 -8.78 11.18
N MET A 231 4.05 -7.89 10.90
CA MET A 231 3.30 -7.89 9.65
C MET A 231 4.19 -7.70 8.44
N TYR A 232 5.21 -6.83 8.52
CA TYR A 232 6.19 -6.66 7.44
C TYR A 232 6.91 -7.98 7.13
N TRP A 233 7.46 -8.65 8.13
CA TRP A 233 8.21 -9.89 7.92
C TRP A 233 7.34 -11.09 7.57
N GLN A 234 6.17 -11.20 8.17
CA GLN A 234 5.35 -12.41 8.04
C GLN A 234 4.34 -12.32 6.88
N VAL A 235 3.96 -11.13 6.44
CA VAL A 235 2.94 -10.93 5.40
C VAL A 235 3.50 -10.21 4.19
N TYR A 236 3.97 -8.96 4.36
CA TYR A 236 4.33 -8.14 3.20
C TYR A 236 5.64 -8.59 2.54
N PHE A 237 6.62 -9.03 3.31
CA PHE A 237 7.88 -9.59 2.81
C PHE A 237 7.89 -11.12 2.74
N HIS A 238 6.73 -11.75 2.88
CA HIS A 238 6.67 -13.20 2.76
C HIS A 238 7.21 -13.65 1.39
N PRO A 239 8.19 -14.58 1.32
CA PRO A 239 8.88 -14.87 0.05
C PRO A 239 7.94 -15.34 -1.06
N VAL A 240 6.85 -16.04 -0.75
CA VAL A 240 5.86 -16.45 -1.74
C VAL A 240 5.06 -15.25 -2.28
N THR A 241 4.75 -14.26 -1.45
CA THR A 241 4.14 -13.00 -1.87
C THR A 241 5.09 -12.25 -2.80
N ARG A 242 6.36 -12.09 -2.41
CA ARG A 242 7.39 -11.47 -3.25
C ARG A 242 7.56 -12.19 -4.59
N SER A 243 7.49 -13.53 -4.61
CA SER A 243 7.52 -14.31 -5.86
C SER A 243 6.38 -13.94 -6.80
N SER A 244 5.16 -13.76 -6.30
CA SER A 244 4.02 -13.38 -7.14
C SER A 244 4.14 -11.95 -7.68
N GLU A 245 4.66 -11.02 -6.89
CA GLU A 245 4.96 -9.64 -7.31
C GLU A 245 6.05 -9.60 -8.39
N ILE A 246 7.11 -10.40 -8.22
CA ILE A 246 8.18 -10.52 -9.22
C ILE A 246 7.60 -10.99 -10.56
N ILE A 247 6.82 -12.06 -10.59
CA ILE A 247 6.22 -12.56 -11.83
C ILE A 247 5.32 -11.48 -12.46
N LEU A 248 4.51 -10.79 -11.66
CA LEU A 248 3.68 -9.69 -12.12
C LEU A 248 4.50 -8.57 -12.77
N ARG A 249 5.57 -8.13 -12.12
CA ARG A 249 6.49 -7.13 -12.67
C ARG A 249 7.12 -7.59 -13.98
N GLN A 250 7.55 -8.85 -14.06
CA GLN A 250 8.13 -9.41 -15.27
C GLN A 250 7.13 -9.48 -16.43
N ILE A 251 5.84 -9.79 -16.17
CA ILE A 251 4.78 -9.74 -17.19
C ILE A 251 4.68 -8.33 -17.79
N PHE A 252 4.55 -7.31 -16.98
CA PHE A 252 4.41 -5.94 -17.45
C PHE A 252 5.69 -5.42 -18.12
N ARG A 253 6.87 -5.75 -17.57
CA ARG A 253 8.14 -5.40 -18.20
C ARG A 253 8.23 -6.01 -19.60
N ARG A 254 7.91 -7.31 -19.76
CA ARG A 254 7.91 -7.97 -21.06
C ARG A 254 6.90 -7.36 -22.02
N ALA A 255 5.70 -7.09 -21.56
CA ALA A 255 4.68 -6.44 -22.40
C ALA A 255 5.12 -5.05 -22.87
N LYS A 256 5.76 -4.25 -22.00
CA LYS A 256 6.31 -2.93 -22.32
C LYS A 256 7.43 -3.02 -23.38
N GLU A 257 8.37 -3.96 -23.23
CA GLU A 257 9.45 -4.19 -24.18
C GLU A 257 8.93 -4.68 -25.54
N LEU A 258 8.02 -5.63 -25.55
CA LEU A 258 7.39 -6.11 -26.79
C LEU A 258 6.65 -4.99 -27.51
N TYR A 259 5.91 -4.18 -26.78
CA TYR A 259 5.22 -3.04 -27.37
C TYR A 259 6.20 -2.03 -27.99
N ALA A 260 7.29 -1.70 -27.29
CA ALA A 260 8.34 -0.81 -27.77
C ALA A 260 9.06 -1.36 -29.00
N ALA A 261 9.20 -2.69 -29.11
CA ALA A 261 9.78 -3.38 -30.26
C ALA A 261 8.80 -3.51 -31.46
N GLY A 262 7.58 -2.99 -31.36
CA GLY A 262 6.58 -3.05 -32.43
C GLY A 262 5.85 -4.40 -32.53
N PHE A 263 5.86 -5.22 -31.47
CA PHE A 263 5.12 -6.48 -31.43
C PHE A 263 3.62 -6.22 -31.52
N THR A 264 2.94 -6.98 -32.35
CA THR A 264 1.48 -6.91 -32.51
C THR A 264 0.82 -7.94 -31.62
N PHE A 265 0.21 -7.48 -30.54
CA PHE A 265 -0.58 -8.32 -29.66
C PHE A 265 -1.87 -8.77 -30.37
N ASN A 266 -2.22 -10.04 -30.24
CA ASN A 266 -3.51 -10.56 -30.71
C ASN A 266 -4.67 -9.95 -29.91
N TRP A 267 -4.42 -9.60 -28.65
CA TRP A 267 -5.39 -8.97 -27.79
C TRP A 267 -4.75 -7.91 -26.89
N MET A 268 -5.25 -6.70 -26.97
CA MET A 268 -4.82 -5.56 -26.18
C MET A 268 -6.00 -4.61 -25.97
N ILE A 269 -6.21 -4.19 -24.74
CA ILE A 269 -7.23 -3.18 -24.42
C ILE A 269 -6.60 -1.79 -24.39
N ASP A 270 -7.38 -0.79 -24.81
CA ASP A 270 -6.88 0.58 -24.91
C ASP A 270 -6.34 1.15 -23.59
N PRO A 271 -7.02 1.01 -22.42
CA PRO A 271 -6.48 1.51 -21.16
C PRO A 271 -5.09 0.94 -20.84
N LEU A 272 -4.91 -0.38 -21.00
CA LEU A 272 -3.63 -1.02 -20.75
C LEU A 272 -2.56 -0.61 -21.78
N LYS A 273 -2.94 -0.47 -23.04
CA LYS A 273 -2.07 0.04 -24.10
C LYS A 273 -1.59 1.46 -23.80
N HIS A 274 -2.48 2.33 -23.35
CA HIS A 274 -2.13 3.71 -22.98
C HIS A 274 -1.26 3.75 -21.72
N LEU A 275 -1.49 2.85 -20.75
CA LEU A 275 -0.62 2.71 -19.60
C LEU A 275 0.81 2.30 -20.02
N ILE A 276 0.93 1.28 -20.87
CA ILE A 276 2.23 0.81 -21.42
C ILE A 276 2.96 1.93 -22.15
N LYS A 277 2.24 2.79 -22.87
CA LYS A 277 2.79 3.95 -23.58
C LYS A 277 3.18 5.12 -22.69
N GLY A 278 2.71 5.17 -21.43
CA GLY A 278 2.81 6.35 -20.59
C GLY A 278 1.92 7.52 -21.07
N THR A 279 0.81 7.24 -21.75
CA THR A 279 -0.12 8.23 -22.30
C THR A 279 -1.55 8.05 -21.80
N ILE A 280 -1.70 7.34 -20.67
CA ILE A 280 -3.01 7.09 -20.10
C ILE A 280 -3.62 8.37 -19.53
N ASP A 281 -4.85 8.64 -19.90
CA ASP A 281 -5.66 9.72 -19.34
C ASP A 281 -6.44 9.26 -18.10
N LEU A 282 -7.17 10.17 -17.49
CA LEU A 282 -7.90 9.92 -16.27
C LEU A 282 -9.00 8.85 -16.45
N GLU A 283 -9.76 8.92 -17.55
CA GLU A 283 -10.81 7.94 -17.85
C GLU A 283 -10.25 6.55 -18.13
N GLY A 284 -9.16 6.46 -18.89
CA GLY A 284 -8.44 5.21 -19.12
C GLY A 284 -7.91 4.61 -17.81
N TYR A 285 -7.38 5.45 -16.91
CA TYR A 285 -6.90 4.99 -15.61
C TYR A 285 -8.04 4.46 -14.71
N LEU A 286 -9.17 5.16 -14.69
CA LEU A 286 -10.36 4.71 -13.96
C LEU A 286 -10.96 3.41 -14.49
N ALA A 287 -10.78 3.13 -15.78
CA ALA A 287 -11.21 1.87 -16.38
C ALA A 287 -10.34 0.66 -15.96
N LEU A 288 -9.10 0.91 -15.48
CA LEU A 288 -8.22 -0.16 -15.04
C LEU A 288 -8.64 -0.70 -13.67
N ASP A 289 -8.81 -2.02 -13.61
CA ASP A 289 -8.96 -2.80 -12.39
C ASP A 289 -8.28 -4.17 -12.55
N GLU A 290 -8.23 -4.94 -11.47
CA GLU A 290 -7.55 -6.23 -11.50
C GLU A 290 -8.24 -7.25 -12.38
N ALA A 291 -9.57 -7.21 -12.51
CA ALA A 291 -10.31 -8.13 -13.37
C ALA A 291 -9.94 -7.91 -14.84
N LEU A 292 -9.82 -6.65 -15.25
CA LEU A 292 -9.41 -6.28 -16.59
C LEU A 292 -7.98 -6.72 -16.89
N VAL A 293 -7.06 -6.50 -15.96
CA VAL A 293 -5.65 -6.92 -16.12
C VAL A 293 -5.52 -8.44 -16.14
N GLN A 294 -6.22 -9.17 -15.27
CA GLN A 294 -6.22 -10.64 -15.29
C GLN A 294 -6.83 -11.19 -16.59
N THR A 295 -7.82 -10.50 -17.15
CA THR A 295 -8.35 -10.84 -18.47
C THR A 295 -7.27 -10.70 -19.55
N ALA A 296 -6.48 -9.63 -19.50
CA ALA A 296 -5.33 -9.47 -20.41
C ALA A 296 -4.35 -10.65 -20.27
N PHE A 297 -3.99 -11.03 -19.05
CA PHE A 297 -3.10 -12.18 -18.82
C PHE A 297 -3.67 -13.47 -19.39
N SER A 298 -4.98 -13.70 -19.26
CA SER A 298 -5.66 -14.88 -19.81
C SER A 298 -5.60 -14.94 -21.34
N GLN A 299 -5.57 -13.80 -22.02
CA GLN A 299 -5.37 -13.72 -23.46
C GLN A 299 -3.88 -13.85 -23.85
N TRP A 300 -2.99 -13.21 -23.09
CA TRP A 300 -1.55 -13.22 -23.36
C TRP A 300 -0.89 -14.59 -23.18
N VAL A 301 -1.52 -15.52 -22.47
CA VAL A 301 -1.10 -16.93 -22.48
C VAL A 301 -1.05 -17.53 -23.90
N LYS A 302 -1.79 -16.95 -24.86
CA LYS A 302 -1.90 -17.44 -26.25
C LYS A 302 -1.06 -16.62 -27.24
N GLU A 303 -0.31 -15.64 -26.75
CA GLU A 303 0.56 -14.84 -27.60
C GLU A 303 1.75 -15.65 -28.13
N GLN A 304 2.34 -15.17 -29.24
CA GLN A 304 3.49 -15.84 -29.87
C GLN A 304 4.78 -15.71 -29.06
N ASP A 305 4.86 -14.72 -28.18
CA ASP A 305 6.02 -14.55 -27.31
C ASP A 305 5.94 -15.55 -26.15
N GLU A 306 6.84 -16.54 -26.19
CA GLU A 306 6.88 -17.63 -25.21
C GLU A 306 7.15 -17.16 -23.78
N VAL A 307 7.96 -16.10 -23.62
CA VAL A 307 8.28 -15.54 -22.28
C VAL A 307 7.04 -14.91 -21.66
N LEU A 308 6.34 -14.05 -22.39
CA LEU A 308 5.09 -13.44 -21.91
C LEU A 308 4.04 -14.49 -21.61
N ALA A 309 3.87 -15.46 -22.52
CA ALA A 309 2.89 -16.54 -22.37
C ALA A 309 3.20 -17.43 -21.15
N ASP A 310 4.48 -17.76 -20.90
CA ASP A 310 4.88 -18.55 -19.72
C ASP A 310 4.66 -17.77 -18.43
N LEU A 311 5.09 -16.50 -18.34
CA LEU A 311 4.89 -15.68 -17.16
C LEU A 311 3.40 -15.52 -16.80
N CYS A 312 2.55 -15.25 -17.80
CA CYS A 312 1.09 -15.17 -17.60
C CYS A 312 0.51 -16.49 -17.12
N ARG A 313 0.93 -17.61 -17.70
CA ARG A 313 0.50 -18.95 -17.29
C ARG A 313 0.93 -19.27 -15.86
N ARG A 314 2.15 -18.89 -15.47
CA ARG A 314 2.65 -19.05 -14.11
C ARG A 314 1.81 -18.27 -13.12
N PHE A 315 1.56 -17.00 -13.41
CA PHE A 315 0.77 -16.13 -12.54
C PHE A 315 -0.65 -16.69 -12.35
N LEU A 316 -1.36 -16.96 -13.43
CA LEU A 316 -2.75 -17.43 -13.40
C LEU A 316 -2.92 -18.82 -12.74
N ASN A 317 -1.95 -19.71 -12.91
CA ASN A 317 -1.99 -21.06 -12.35
C ASN A 317 -1.20 -21.22 -11.04
N ARG A 318 -0.78 -20.11 -10.43
CA ARG A 318 -0.01 -20.07 -9.18
C ARG A 318 1.26 -20.95 -9.24
N LYS A 319 1.96 -21.01 -10.38
CA LYS A 319 3.28 -21.64 -10.53
C LYS A 319 4.37 -20.65 -10.21
N LEU A 320 4.42 -20.23 -8.95
CA LEU A 320 5.29 -19.17 -8.47
C LEU A 320 6.75 -19.63 -8.43
N TYR A 321 7.66 -18.67 -8.47
CA TYR A 321 9.09 -18.93 -8.33
C TYR A 321 9.40 -19.42 -6.92
N LYS A 322 10.33 -20.35 -6.81
CA LYS A 322 11.01 -20.71 -5.57
C LYS A 322 12.13 -19.71 -5.31
N TYR A 323 12.62 -19.72 -4.10
CA TYR A 323 13.78 -18.88 -3.75
C TYR A 323 14.83 -19.67 -2.99
N VAL A 324 16.06 -19.18 -3.10
CA VAL A 324 17.18 -19.56 -2.24
C VAL A 324 17.77 -18.29 -1.62
N THR A 325 18.17 -18.38 -0.37
CA THR A 325 18.90 -17.29 0.28
C THR A 325 20.37 -17.38 -0.12
N MET A 326 20.94 -16.26 -0.53
CA MET A 326 22.34 -16.20 -0.93
C MET A 326 23.04 -14.97 -0.38
N ASP A 327 24.34 -15.05 -0.22
CA ASP A 327 25.18 -13.88 0.04
C ASP A 327 25.43 -13.14 -1.26
N TYR A 328 25.25 -11.82 -1.22
CA TYR A 328 25.49 -10.96 -2.38
C TYR A 328 26.99 -10.75 -2.56
N GLY A 329 27.49 -10.99 -3.78
CA GLY A 329 28.88 -10.61 -4.14
C GLY A 329 29.68 -11.61 -4.98
N ASP A 330 29.16 -12.81 -5.30
CA ASP A 330 29.85 -13.73 -6.23
C ASP A 330 29.36 -13.52 -7.66
N GLU A 331 30.00 -12.58 -8.35
CA GLU A 331 29.72 -12.27 -9.78
C GLU A 331 29.96 -13.52 -10.67
N GLY A 332 30.96 -14.36 -10.34
CA GLY A 332 31.26 -15.59 -11.08
C GLY A 332 30.11 -16.59 -10.98
N LEU A 333 29.59 -16.81 -9.80
CA LEU A 333 28.44 -17.69 -9.57
C LEU A 333 27.19 -17.17 -10.30
N TRP A 334 26.96 -15.86 -10.28
CA TRP A 334 25.84 -15.24 -10.97
C TRP A 334 25.89 -15.47 -12.49
N GLN A 335 27.04 -15.28 -13.11
CA GLN A 335 27.24 -15.54 -14.56
C GLN A 335 27.07 -17.03 -14.90
N ASP A 336 27.54 -17.93 -14.05
CA ASP A 336 27.36 -19.38 -14.23
C ASP A 336 25.88 -19.78 -14.16
N ILE A 337 25.12 -19.26 -13.20
CA ILE A 337 23.67 -19.48 -13.10
C ILE A 337 22.99 -19.03 -14.39
N ARG A 338 23.23 -17.79 -14.83
CA ARG A 338 22.63 -17.23 -16.05
C ARG A 338 22.97 -18.05 -17.29
N LYS A 339 24.20 -18.52 -17.42
CA LYS A 339 24.65 -19.37 -18.53
C LYS A 339 23.88 -20.70 -18.58
N HIS A 340 23.72 -21.35 -17.42
CA HIS A 340 23.00 -22.62 -17.35
C HIS A 340 21.51 -22.47 -17.57
N PHE A 341 20.89 -21.37 -17.13
CA PHE A 341 19.49 -21.07 -17.43
C PHE A 341 19.27 -20.96 -18.94
N ARG A 342 20.15 -20.24 -19.67
CA ARG A 342 20.07 -20.18 -21.14
C ARG A 342 20.23 -21.57 -21.79
N ALA A 343 21.13 -22.41 -21.26
CA ALA A 343 21.38 -23.75 -21.82
C ALA A 343 20.18 -24.71 -21.68
N ILE A 344 19.28 -24.47 -20.71
CA ILE A 344 18.04 -25.24 -20.52
C ILE A 344 16.81 -24.56 -21.13
N GLY A 345 17.01 -23.49 -21.92
CA GLY A 345 15.93 -22.79 -22.62
C GLY A 345 15.20 -21.71 -21.83
N LEU A 346 15.70 -21.36 -20.63
CA LEU A 346 15.15 -20.26 -19.84
C LEU A 346 15.83 -18.94 -20.18
N ASN A 347 15.05 -17.87 -20.22
CA ASN A 347 15.60 -16.51 -20.33
C ASN A 347 15.93 -15.98 -18.92
N PRO A 348 17.21 -15.85 -18.52
CA PRO A 348 17.58 -15.42 -17.18
C PRO A 348 17.18 -13.98 -16.86
N ASP A 349 16.87 -13.16 -17.86
CA ASP A 349 16.45 -11.77 -17.66
C ASP A 349 15.01 -11.67 -17.11
N TYR A 350 14.21 -12.75 -17.23
CA TYR A 350 12.84 -12.84 -16.76
C TYR A 350 12.62 -13.96 -15.74
N HIS A 351 13.45 -15.02 -15.77
CA HIS A 351 13.30 -16.19 -14.94
C HIS A 351 14.26 -16.23 -13.75
N LEU A 352 15.06 -15.18 -13.57
CA LEU A 352 15.90 -14.97 -12.40
C LEU A 352 15.71 -13.56 -11.88
N GLU A 353 15.48 -13.41 -10.58
CA GLU A 353 15.37 -12.12 -9.90
C GLU A 353 16.03 -12.20 -8.54
N ILE A 354 16.84 -11.20 -8.21
CA ILE A 354 17.38 -11.02 -6.87
C ILE A 354 16.52 -9.97 -6.18
N ASP A 355 15.95 -10.32 -5.04
CA ASP A 355 15.16 -9.43 -4.21
C ASP A 355 15.81 -9.27 -2.84
N PHE A 356 15.77 -8.05 -2.32
CA PHE A 356 16.24 -7.70 -0.99
C PHE A 356 15.13 -6.97 -0.25
N PRO A 357 14.22 -7.70 0.39
CA PRO A 357 13.15 -7.08 1.16
C PRO A 357 13.76 -6.31 2.35
N TYR A 358 13.42 -5.03 2.42
CA TYR A 358 13.92 -4.12 3.43
C TYR A 358 12.86 -3.12 3.85
N ASP A 359 12.59 -3.05 5.15
CA ASP A 359 11.87 -1.93 5.78
C ASP A 359 12.31 -1.76 7.22
N MET A 360 12.15 -0.55 7.74
CA MET A 360 12.39 -0.23 9.14
C MET A 360 11.03 -0.17 9.88
N PRO A 361 10.86 -0.94 10.96
CA PRO A 361 9.61 -0.94 11.73
C PRO A 361 9.30 0.42 12.35
N TYR A 362 10.34 1.17 12.66
CA TYR A 362 10.28 2.54 13.16
C TYR A 362 11.45 3.35 12.62
N ASP A 363 11.14 4.37 11.82
CA ASP A 363 12.13 5.36 11.37
C ASP A 363 12.35 6.37 12.48
N VAL A 364 13.47 6.26 13.16
CA VAL A 364 13.87 7.26 14.14
C VAL A 364 14.27 8.54 13.43
N TYR A 365 13.62 9.62 13.82
CA TYR A 365 14.07 10.95 13.47
C TYR A 365 15.50 11.17 13.97
N ARG A 366 16.44 11.31 13.05
CA ARG A 366 17.81 11.73 13.31
C ARG A 366 18.01 13.06 12.63
N PRO A 367 18.04 14.18 13.38
CA PRO A 367 18.25 15.52 12.81
C PRO A 367 19.47 15.61 11.90
N ASP A 368 20.52 14.83 12.22
CA ASP A 368 21.80 14.84 11.51
C ASP A 368 21.80 13.99 10.22
N ALA A 369 20.86 13.05 10.07
CA ALA A 369 20.77 12.17 8.90
C ALA A 369 19.84 12.72 7.80
N ALA A 370 18.93 13.61 8.13
CA ALA A 370 17.93 14.20 7.25
C ALA A 370 18.54 14.99 6.10
N GLN A 371 19.63 15.69 6.37
CA GLN A 371 20.30 16.50 5.35
C GLN A 371 21.06 15.65 4.30
N ALA A 372 21.32 14.38 4.58
CA ALA A 372 22.15 13.54 3.73
C ALA A 372 21.40 12.66 2.72
N ALA A 373 20.07 12.43 2.87
CA ALA A 373 19.38 11.36 2.15
C ALA A 373 18.24 11.76 1.21
N GLY A 374 17.75 13.00 1.24
CA GLY A 374 16.63 13.44 0.35
C GLY A 374 15.32 12.67 0.53
N LYS A 375 15.15 11.90 1.63
CA LYS A 375 13.93 11.16 1.95
C LYS A 375 13.02 12.03 2.81
N GLU A 376 11.72 11.99 2.54
CA GLU A 376 10.70 12.61 3.42
C GLU A 376 10.82 12.04 4.83
N GLU A 377 11.12 12.91 5.79
CA GLU A 377 11.16 12.55 7.20
C GLU A 377 9.75 12.37 7.74
N LYS A 378 9.48 11.20 8.27
CA LYS A 378 8.27 10.97 9.04
C LYS A 378 8.43 11.55 10.44
N PRO A 379 7.45 12.34 10.94
CA PRO A 379 7.54 12.92 12.27
C PRO A 379 7.67 11.82 13.34
N PRO A 380 8.49 12.03 14.37
CA PRO A 380 8.67 11.07 15.46
C PRO A 380 7.38 10.88 16.27
N ILE A 381 7.25 9.75 16.94
CA ILE A 381 6.20 9.52 17.91
C ILE A 381 6.61 10.18 19.22
N LEU A 382 5.86 11.20 19.63
CA LEU A 382 6.12 11.98 20.83
C LEU A 382 5.22 11.54 21.98
N LEU A 383 5.80 11.32 23.14
CA LEU A 383 5.12 11.07 24.40
C LEU A 383 4.95 12.38 25.17
N LEU A 384 3.71 12.62 25.66
CA LEU A 384 3.38 13.76 26.50
C LEU A 384 3.36 13.30 27.97
N GLY A 385 4.33 13.80 28.74
CA GLY A 385 4.47 13.57 30.17
C GLY A 385 3.50 14.40 31.03
N PRO A 386 3.49 14.16 32.36
CA PRO A 386 2.60 14.87 33.30
C PRO A 386 2.86 16.40 33.37
N ASP A 387 4.09 16.82 33.11
CA ASP A 387 4.52 18.21 33.18
C ASP A 387 4.53 18.91 31.80
N ASP A 388 3.70 18.41 30.88
CA ASP A 388 3.62 18.87 29.48
C ASP A 388 4.97 18.78 28.70
N GLN A 389 5.90 17.94 29.19
CA GLN A 389 7.16 17.71 28.50
C GLN A 389 6.97 16.65 27.40
N LEU A 390 7.55 16.94 26.23
CA LEU A 390 7.59 16.01 25.10
C LEU A 390 8.91 15.24 25.13
N SER A 391 8.82 13.92 24.94
CA SER A 391 9.97 13.04 24.73
C SER A 391 9.71 12.11 23.55
N GLU A 392 10.73 11.79 22.76
CA GLU A 392 10.62 10.82 21.68
C GLU A 392 10.52 9.39 22.26
N ILE A 393 9.68 8.53 21.67
CA ILE A 393 9.35 7.22 22.26
C ILE A 393 10.58 6.31 22.43
N SER A 394 11.58 6.36 21.52
CA SER A 394 12.79 5.52 21.63
C SER A 394 13.72 5.97 22.77
N GLU A 395 13.58 7.20 23.26
CA GLU A 395 14.30 7.65 24.46
C GLU A 395 13.76 7.02 25.73
N ARG A 396 12.47 6.66 25.74
CA ARG A 396 11.74 6.14 26.91
C ARG A 396 11.51 4.63 26.88
N SER A 397 11.45 4.03 25.68
CA SER A 397 11.23 2.60 25.48
C SER A 397 12.50 1.90 25.03
N ASP A 398 12.99 0.96 25.84
CA ASP A 398 14.12 0.10 25.50
C ASP A 398 13.76 -0.86 24.34
N ILE A 399 12.50 -1.29 24.26
CA ILE A 399 12.01 -2.15 23.17
C ILE A 399 12.11 -1.40 21.85
N ILE A 400 11.54 -0.19 21.79
CA ILE A 400 11.58 0.61 20.55
C ILE A 400 13.02 0.97 20.19
N ARG A 401 13.85 1.35 21.17
CA ARG A 401 15.26 1.60 20.93
C ARG A 401 15.99 0.40 20.32
N SER A 402 15.66 -0.82 20.76
CA SER A 402 16.31 -2.03 20.27
C SER A 402 15.92 -2.41 18.83
N ILE A 403 14.71 -2.07 18.39
CA ILE A 403 14.24 -2.35 17.02
C ILE A 403 14.53 -1.19 16.04
N THR A 404 15.00 -0.07 16.56
CA THR A 404 15.38 1.10 15.80
C THR A 404 16.69 0.87 15.06
N GLY A 405 16.71 1.12 13.76
CA GLY A 405 17.94 1.04 12.95
C GLY A 405 18.44 -0.38 12.71
N ILE A 406 17.63 -1.42 12.94
CA ILE A 406 17.96 -2.77 12.54
C ILE A 406 17.85 -2.88 11.03
N HIS A 407 19.01 -2.93 10.36
CA HIS A 407 19.14 -3.18 8.94
C HIS A 407 19.40 -4.68 8.69
N GLN A 408 18.41 -5.53 8.85
CA GLN A 408 18.53 -6.96 8.54
C GLN A 408 17.71 -7.28 7.29
N GLY A 409 18.39 -7.54 6.18
CA GLY A 409 17.82 -8.11 4.98
C GLY A 409 18.66 -9.30 4.53
N LYS A 410 18.05 -10.23 3.81
CA LYS A 410 18.74 -11.33 3.13
C LYS A 410 18.42 -11.26 1.67
N TYR A 411 19.41 -11.48 0.82
CA TYR A 411 19.20 -11.60 -0.61
C TYR A 411 18.50 -12.92 -0.91
N HIS A 412 17.42 -12.86 -1.67
CA HIS A 412 16.69 -14.01 -2.17
C HIS A 412 16.80 -14.05 -3.69
N LEU A 413 17.33 -15.15 -4.23
CA LEU A 413 17.30 -15.43 -5.63
C LEU A 413 16.05 -16.23 -5.97
N TYR A 414 15.18 -15.66 -6.79
CA TYR A 414 13.94 -16.28 -7.26
C TYR A 414 14.13 -16.96 -8.60
N TYR A 415 13.51 -18.14 -8.78
CA TYR A 415 13.67 -18.96 -9.98
C TYR A 415 12.48 -19.93 -10.18
N PRO A 416 12.17 -20.34 -11.43
CA PRO A 416 11.18 -21.40 -11.71
C PRO A 416 11.79 -22.77 -11.41
N GLU A 417 11.20 -23.52 -10.48
CA GLU A 417 11.74 -24.81 -10.03
C GLU A 417 11.53 -25.92 -11.06
N GLU A 418 10.38 -25.96 -11.74
CA GLU A 418 9.99 -27.08 -12.59
C GLU A 418 10.97 -27.32 -13.75
N PRO A 419 11.37 -26.30 -14.55
CA PRO A 419 12.33 -26.51 -15.63
C PRO A 419 13.72 -26.95 -15.14
N LEU A 420 14.13 -26.51 -13.92
CA LEU A 420 15.38 -26.93 -13.32
C LEU A 420 15.35 -28.40 -12.93
N ARG A 421 14.23 -28.88 -12.34
CA ARG A 421 14.04 -30.30 -11.99
C ARG A 421 14.02 -31.19 -13.23
N GLU A 422 13.36 -30.78 -14.30
CA GLU A 422 13.33 -31.49 -15.59
C GLU A 422 14.71 -31.56 -16.25
N SER A 423 15.57 -30.58 -15.99
CA SER A 423 16.90 -30.46 -16.57
C SER A 423 18.04 -30.75 -15.59
N VAL A 424 17.76 -31.38 -14.44
CA VAL A 424 18.72 -31.58 -13.35
C VAL A 424 20.02 -32.24 -13.80
N SER A 425 19.95 -33.21 -14.76
CA SER A 425 21.11 -33.89 -15.31
C SER A 425 22.06 -32.98 -16.13
N LYS A 426 21.56 -31.84 -16.59
CA LYS A 426 22.35 -30.83 -17.33
C LYS A 426 22.97 -29.78 -16.42
N LEU A 427 22.62 -29.76 -15.13
CA LEU A 427 23.14 -28.82 -14.16
C LEU A 427 24.40 -29.36 -13.47
N PRO A 428 25.45 -28.55 -13.27
CA PRO A 428 26.60 -28.93 -12.50
C PRO A 428 26.24 -29.16 -11.03
N ALA A 429 27.10 -29.92 -10.30
CA ALA A 429 26.81 -30.34 -8.93
C ALA A 429 26.60 -29.17 -7.97
N ASN A 430 27.41 -28.11 -8.09
CA ASN A 430 27.27 -26.90 -7.26
C ASN A 430 25.92 -26.20 -7.46
N LEU A 431 25.40 -26.11 -8.69
CA LEU A 431 24.08 -25.49 -8.93
C LEU A 431 22.93 -26.39 -8.44
N ARG A 432 23.09 -27.73 -8.56
CA ARG A 432 22.10 -28.66 -7.96
C ARG A 432 22.00 -28.51 -6.46
N GLU A 433 23.14 -28.29 -5.79
CA GLU A 433 23.19 -28.05 -4.35
C GLU A 433 22.54 -26.71 -3.98
N ILE A 434 22.89 -25.63 -4.67
CA ILE A 434 22.32 -24.28 -4.45
C ILE A 434 20.78 -24.31 -4.55
N PHE A 435 20.24 -24.94 -5.59
CA PHE A 435 18.82 -24.99 -5.84
C PHE A 435 18.10 -26.17 -5.11
N ALA A 436 18.80 -26.91 -4.25
CA ALA A 436 18.28 -28.06 -3.52
C ALA A 436 17.56 -29.08 -4.43
N LEU A 437 18.13 -29.39 -5.57
CA LEU A 437 17.59 -30.27 -6.61
C LEU A 437 18.13 -31.73 -6.49
N MET A 438 18.45 -32.18 -5.29
CA MET A 438 18.89 -33.56 -5.03
C MET A 438 17.74 -34.53 -5.02
#